data_fa58fd041adc89a2e24c48c16f20b39d
#
_entry.id   fa58fd041adc89a2e24c48c16f20b39d
#
_cell.length_a   1.000
_cell.length_b   1.000
_cell.length_c   1.000
_cell.angle_alpha   90.00
_cell.angle_beta   90.00
_cell.angle_gamma   90.00
#
_symmetry.space_group_name_H-M   'P 1'
#
loop_
_entity.id
_entity.type
_entity.pdbx_description
1 polymer ?
#
loop_
_entity_poly.entity_id
_entity_poly.type
_entity_poly.pdbx_seq_one_letter_code
_entity_poly.pdbx_strand_id
1 'polypeptide(L)'
;GGLETDFYSMEKLSLREMNYENRATYTQSLSSVNLRGVLGTNYMNKTTSNSYAGTSGGLSLPGFYNLDASVDRPSVSTSVGERAISSVFSQLAVDYGGFLFADFSLRNDVSSTLPEKNNAYNYYSFSNSLVFSELVSIPFVSFGKVRFSRAQVGSDTDPYSVGLTYSVGTPYGSS
;
A
#
# COMPACT_ATOMS: atom_id res chain seq x y z
N GLY A 1 -14.03 36.43 -30.92
CA GLY A 1 -14.51 35.18 -30.32
C GLY A 1 -13.80 34.04 -31.00
N GLY A 2 -12.83 33.44 -30.33
CA GLY A 2 -12.24 32.20 -30.81
C GLY A 2 -13.32 31.10 -30.77
N LEU A 3 -13.44 30.36 -31.85
CA LEU A 3 -14.24 29.15 -31.90
C LEU A 3 -13.61 28.17 -30.89
N GLU A 4 -14.32 27.80 -29.80
CA GLU A 4 -13.93 26.68 -28.98
C GLU A 4 -13.96 25.46 -29.91
N THR A 5 -12.80 24.88 -30.14
CA THR A 5 -12.70 23.64 -30.92
C THR A 5 -13.05 22.50 -29.99
N ASP A 6 -14.07 21.74 -30.33
CA ASP A 6 -14.46 20.52 -29.62
C ASP A 6 -13.23 19.61 -29.47
N PHE A 7 -13.15 18.94 -28.33
CA PHE A 7 -12.05 18.06 -27.98
C PHE A 7 -12.60 16.72 -27.49
N TYR A 8 -11.94 15.63 -27.83
CA TYR A 8 -12.24 14.29 -27.32
C TYR A 8 -10.99 13.61 -26.77
N SER A 9 -11.09 13.02 -25.61
CA SER A 9 -10.03 12.19 -25.05
C SER A 9 -10.58 10.97 -24.34
N MET A 10 -9.77 9.95 -24.28
CA MET A 10 -10.00 8.74 -23.51
C MET A 10 -8.79 8.42 -22.67
N GLU A 11 -9.05 7.99 -21.44
CA GLU A 11 -8.04 7.50 -20.51
C GLU A 11 -8.44 6.13 -20.00
N LYS A 12 -7.50 5.20 -20.00
CA LYS A 12 -7.69 3.86 -19.48
C LYS A 12 -6.66 3.60 -18.40
N LEU A 13 -7.10 3.51 -17.16
CA LEU A 13 -6.33 3.07 -16.02
C LEU A 13 -6.58 1.58 -15.77
N SER A 14 -5.51 0.80 -15.70
CA SER A 14 -5.53 -0.62 -15.33
C SER A 14 -4.64 -0.83 -14.12
N LEU A 15 -5.17 -1.49 -13.10
CA LEU A 15 -4.45 -1.85 -11.89
C LEU A 15 -4.58 -3.36 -11.70
N ARG A 16 -3.43 -4.02 -11.54
CA ARG A 16 -3.33 -5.44 -11.20
C ARG A 16 -2.49 -5.58 -9.96
N GLU A 17 -3.04 -6.22 -8.93
CA GLU A 17 -2.34 -6.54 -7.70
C GLU A 17 -2.43 -8.05 -7.43
N MET A 18 -1.31 -8.65 -7.12
CA MET A 18 -1.19 -10.05 -6.74
C MET A 18 -0.48 -10.16 -5.41
N ASN A 19 -1.06 -10.93 -4.49
CA ASN A 19 -0.51 -11.20 -3.17
C ASN A 19 -0.36 -12.70 -2.98
N TYR A 20 0.83 -13.13 -2.56
CA TYR A 20 1.15 -14.50 -2.19
C TYR A 20 1.57 -14.51 -0.73
N GLU A 21 0.76 -15.13 0.12
CA GLU A 21 1.05 -15.25 1.55
C GLU A 21 1.22 -16.70 1.95
N ASN A 22 2.28 -16.98 2.70
CA ASN A 22 2.49 -18.23 3.40
C ASN A 22 2.53 -17.96 4.89
N ARG A 23 1.86 -18.80 5.67
CA ARG A 23 1.78 -18.65 7.11
C ARG A 23 1.84 -20.00 7.82
N ALA A 24 2.68 -20.09 8.83
CA ALA A 24 2.71 -21.18 9.77
C ALA A 24 2.24 -20.69 11.14
N THR A 25 1.34 -21.42 11.79
CA THR A 25 0.83 -21.10 13.13
C THR A 25 1.13 -22.25 14.07
N TYR A 26 1.69 -21.93 15.22
CA TYR A 26 1.91 -22.85 16.33
C TYR A 26 1.09 -22.39 17.53
N THR A 27 0.38 -23.31 18.17
CA THR A 27 -0.41 -23.03 19.36
C THR A 27 -0.08 -24.08 20.43
N GLN A 28 0.19 -23.62 21.65
CA GLN A 28 0.49 -24.48 22.80
C GLN A 28 -0.22 -23.95 24.03
N SER A 29 -0.85 -24.88 24.77
CA SER A 29 -1.42 -24.59 26.09
C SER A 29 -0.62 -25.33 27.15
N LEU A 30 -0.12 -24.58 28.13
CA LEU A 30 0.69 -25.07 29.24
C LEU A 30 0.04 -24.59 30.56
N SER A 31 -0.79 -25.42 31.18
CA SER A 31 -1.53 -25.05 32.39
C SER A 31 -2.29 -23.72 32.23
N SER A 32 -1.81 -22.66 32.88
CA SER A 32 -2.43 -21.34 32.84
C SER A 32 -1.88 -20.44 31.72
N VAL A 33 -0.98 -20.93 30.88
CA VAL A 33 -0.37 -20.15 29.79
C VAL A 33 -0.81 -20.69 28.44
N ASN A 34 -1.40 -19.85 27.61
CA ASN A 34 -1.66 -20.15 26.21
C ASN A 34 -0.72 -19.31 25.33
N LEU A 35 -0.04 -19.99 24.44
CA LEU A 35 0.91 -19.38 23.49
C LEU A 35 0.41 -19.60 22.07
N ARG A 36 0.46 -18.56 21.26
CA ARG A 36 0.24 -18.64 19.82
C ARG A 36 1.33 -17.91 19.09
N GLY A 37 2.14 -18.65 18.34
CA GLY A 37 3.17 -18.12 17.45
C GLY A 37 2.71 -18.17 16.00
N VAL A 38 3.03 -17.16 15.23
CA VAL A 38 2.81 -17.09 13.79
C VAL A 38 4.11 -16.64 13.12
N LEU A 39 4.50 -17.35 12.07
CA LEU A 39 5.57 -16.94 11.16
C LEU A 39 5.00 -16.93 9.75
N GLY A 40 5.34 -15.92 8.97
CA GLY A 40 4.83 -15.85 7.61
C GLY A 40 5.69 -15.01 6.69
N THR A 41 5.43 -15.19 5.40
CA THR A 41 6.00 -14.40 4.31
C THR A 41 4.88 -13.90 3.43
N ASN A 42 5.04 -12.70 2.89
CA ASN A 42 4.13 -12.15 1.89
C ASN A 42 4.95 -11.58 0.74
N TYR A 43 4.51 -11.83 -0.48
CA TYR A 43 5.01 -11.19 -1.68
C TYR A 43 3.85 -10.51 -2.40
N MET A 44 3.93 -9.20 -2.55
CA MET A 44 2.97 -8.39 -3.29
C MET A 44 3.62 -7.85 -4.57
N ASN A 45 2.92 -7.97 -5.68
CA ASN A 45 3.27 -7.33 -6.94
C ASN A 45 2.09 -6.51 -7.43
N LYS A 46 2.33 -5.23 -7.70
CA LYS A 46 1.34 -4.29 -8.21
C LYS A 46 1.84 -3.67 -9.50
N THR A 47 1.04 -3.80 -10.56
CA THR A 47 1.27 -3.17 -11.85
C THR A 47 0.14 -2.16 -12.10
N THR A 48 0.51 -0.93 -12.38
CA THR A 48 -0.42 0.13 -12.79
C THR A 48 -0.06 0.53 -14.22
N SER A 49 -1.04 0.53 -15.11
CA SER A 49 -0.88 0.97 -16.50
C SER A 49 -1.89 2.06 -16.78
N ASN A 50 -1.41 3.19 -17.26
CA ASN A 50 -2.24 4.30 -17.73
C ASN A 50 -1.99 4.50 -19.21
N SER A 51 -3.08 4.56 -20.00
CA SER A 51 -3.06 4.84 -21.43
C SER A 51 -4.01 6.00 -21.69
N TYR A 52 -3.46 7.04 -22.28
CA TYR A 52 -4.19 8.24 -22.69
C TYR A 52 -4.14 8.38 -24.21
N ALA A 53 -5.28 8.77 -24.79
CA ALA A 53 -5.36 9.21 -26.18
C ALA A 53 -6.32 10.41 -26.28
N GLY A 54 -5.92 11.46 -27.00
CA GLY A 54 -6.71 12.66 -27.16
C GLY A 54 -6.56 13.26 -28.57
N THR A 55 -7.62 13.89 -29.06
CA THR A 55 -7.60 14.62 -30.32
C THR A 55 -6.68 15.84 -30.23
N SER A 56 -6.08 16.20 -31.33
CA SER A 56 -5.23 17.39 -31.49
C SER A 56 -5.76 18.27 -32.62
N GLY A 57 -5.66 19.59 -32.48
CA GLY A 57 -6.17 20.55 -33.48
C GLY A 57 -7.71 20.64 -33.53
N GLY A 58 -8.44 20.00 -32.60
CA GLY A 58 -9.87 19.94 -32.56
C GLY A 58 -10.47 18.74 -33.31
N LEU A 59 -11.79 18.74 -33.49
CA LEU A 59 -12.53 17.75 -34.25
C LEU A 59 -12.79 18.21 -35.68
N SER A 60 -12.48 17.37 -36.66
CA SER A 60 -12.76 17.62 -38.09
C SER A 60 -14.26 17.60 -38.40
N LEU A 61 -15.05 16.92 -37.57
CA LEU A 61 -16.49 16.86 -37.64
C LEU A 61 -17.12 17.26 -36.31
N PRO A 62 -17.73 18.44 -36.16
CA PRO A 62 -18.32 18.89 -34.91
C PRO A 62 -19.36 17.91 -34.39
N GLY A 63 -19.30 17.59 -33.08
CA GLY A 63 -20.22 16.65 -32.45
C GLY A 63 -19.92 15.16 -32.66
N PHE A 64 -18.89 14.82 -33.45
CA PHE A 64 -18.41 13.45 -33.61
C PHE A 64 -17.22 13.17 -32.72
N TYR A 65 -17.46 12.76 -31.47
CA TYR A 65 -16.48 12.53 -30.46
C TYR A 65 -15.79 11.17 -30.64
N ASN A 66 -14.76 11.16 -31.50
CA ASN A 66 -13.94 9.99 -31.80
C ASN A 66 -12.49 10.43 -32.07
N LEU A 67 -11.52 9.60 -31.80
CA LEU A 67 -10.11 9.85 -32.09
C LEU A 67 -9.86 10.00 -33.63
N ASP A 68 -10.62 9.27 -34.46
CA ASP A 68 -10.54 9.34 -35.92
C ASP A 68 -10.99 10.70 -36.46
N ALA A 69 -11.76 11.49 -35.67
CA ALA A 69 -12.15 12.84 -36.01
C ALA A 69 -11.09 13.90 -35.66
N SER A 70 -9.91 13.52 -35.20
CA SER A 70 -8.83 14.47 -34.89
C SER A 70 -8.35 15.17 -36.13
N VAL A 71 -8.25 16.50 -36.08
CA VAL A 71 -7.71 17.32 -37.20
C VAL A 71 -6.25 17.02 -37.41
N ASP A 72 -5.46 17.07 -36.33
CA ASP A 72 -4.07 16.68 -36.31
C ASP A 72 -3.89 15.26 -35.75
N ARG A 73 -2.68 14.74 -35.84
CA ARG A 73 -2.35 13.44 -35.27
C ARG A 73 -2.71 13.39 -33.79
N PRO A 74 -3.56 12.44 -33.33
CA PRO A 74 -3.91 12.30 -31.91
C PRO A 74 -2.69 12.17 -31.03
N SER A 75 -2.74 12.81 -29.86
CA SER A 75 -1.76 12.63 -28.80
C SER A 75 -2.01 11.31 -28.09
N VAL A 76 -1.00 10.47 -27.99
CA VAL A 76 -1.06 9.17 -27.30
C VAL A 76 0.09 9.08 -26.32
N SER A 77 -0.22 8.67 -25.09
CA SER A 77 0.80 8.36 -24.10
C SER A 77 0.44 7.10 -23.31
N THR A 78 1.47 6.35 -22.95
CA THR A 78 1.32 5.17 -22.09
C THR A 78 2.39 5.19 -21.03
N SER A 79 1.98 4.94 -19.78
CA SER A 79 2.89 4.76 -18.67
C SER A 79 2.59 3.46 -17.94
N VAL A 80 3.64 2.78 -17.50
CA VAL A 80 3.54 1.55 -16.70
C VAL A 80 4.40 1.74 -15.47
N GLY A 81 3.80 1.52 -14.30
CA GLY A 81 4.47 1.50 -13.01
C GLY A 81 4.38 0.11 -12.39
N GLU A 82 5.49 -0.40 -11.91
CA GLU A 82 5.55 -1.66 -11.19
C GLU A 82 6.11 -1.46 -9.79
N ARG A 83 5.51 -2.15 -8.84
CA ARG A 83 5.94 -2.17 -7.45
C ARG A 83 5.84 -3.58 -6.89
N ALA A 84 6.91 -4.04 -6.28
CA ALA A 84 6.94 -5.30 -5.55
C ALA A 84 7.36 -5.06 -4.11
N ILE A 85 6.72 -5.76 -3.17
CA ILE A 85 7.08 -5.78 -1.76
C ILE A 85 7.22 -7.22 -1.32
N SER A 86 8.38 -7.54 -0.76
CA SER A 86 8.63 -8.82 -0.09
C SER A 86 8.64 -8.60 1.41
N SER A 87 7.91 -9.42 2.14
CA SER A 87 7.73 -9.27 3.58
C SER A 87 7.99 -10.57 4.32
N VAL A 88 8.59 -10.45 5.49
CA VAL A 88 8.66 -11.53 6.48
C VAL A 88 8.06 -10.98 7.77
N PHE A 89 7.19 -11.75 8.40
CA PHE A 89 6.55 -11.32 9.64
C PHE A 89 6.46 -12.43 10.67
N SER A 90 6.44 -12.02 11.93
CA SER A 90 6.20 -12.90 13.07
C SER A 90 5.26 -12.24 14.05
N GLN A 91 4.47 -13.06 14.74
CA GLN A 91 3.57 -12.64 15.80
C GLN A 91 3.67 -13.65 16.96
N LEU A 92 3.62 -13.15 18.18
CA LEU A 92 3.54 -13.95 19.39
C LEU A 92 2.44 -13.38 20.27
N ALA A 93 1.44 -14.20 20.54
CA ALA A 93 0.39 -13.90 21.51
C ALA A 93 0.54 -14.81 22.74
N VAL A 94 0.47 -14.22 23.90
CA VAL A 94 0.53 -14.89 25.20
C VAL A 94 -0.70 -14.52 25.98
N ASP A 95 -1.39 -15.53 26.48
CA ASP A 95 -2.48 -15.41 27.45
C ASP A 95 -2.06 -16.12 28.74
N TYR A 96 -2.14 -15.44 29.85
CA TYR A 96 -1.90 -16.00 31.17
C TYR A 96 -3.14 -15.92 32.04
N GLY A 97 -3.65 -17.08 32.39
CA GLY A 97 -4.80 -17.25 33.31
C GLY A 97 -6.11 -16.58 32.85
N GLY A 98 -6.23 -16.18 31.58
CA GLY A 98 -7.41 -15.47 31.08
C GLY A 98 -7.51 -14.01 31.51
N PHE A 99 -6.56 -13.50 32.32
CA PHE A 99 -6.59 -12.12 32.80
C PHE A 99 -5.46 -11.22 32.27
N LEU A 100 -4.31 -11.80 31.89
CA LEU A 100 -3.20 -11.05 31.32
C LEU A 100 -2.92 -11.53 29.90
N PHE A 101 -2.95 -10.57 28.96
CA PHE A 101 -2.69 -10.82 27.54
C PHE A 101 -1.56 -9.94 27.04
N ALA A 102 -0.65 -10.50 26.28
CA ALA A 102 0.42 -9.78 25.62
C ALA A 102 0.55 -10.24 24.16
N ASP A 103 0.67 -9.26 23.25
CA ASP A 103 0.87 -9.50 21.83
C ASP A 103 2.11 -8.76 21.35
N PHE A 104 2.95 -9.45 20.59
CA PHE A 104 4.11 -8.89 19.91
C PHE A 104 3.98 -9.14 18.41
N SER A 105 4.33 -8.19 17.60
CA SER A 105 4.53 -8.42 16.18
C SER A 105 5.80 -7.75 15.67
N LEU A 106 6.45 -8.44 14.75
CA LEU A 106 7.60 -7.94 13.99
C LEU A 106 7.32 -8.18 12.52
N ARG A 107 7.65 -7.20 11.69
CA ARG A 107 7.55 -7.30 10.24
C ARG A 107 8.71 -6.57 9.60
N ASN A 108 9.32 -7.20 8.62
CA ASN A 108 10.30 -6.61 7.74
C ASN A 108 9.75 -6.61 6.32
N ASP A 109 9.69 -5.45 5.70
CA ASP A 109 9.26 -5.26 4.32
C ASP A 109 10.43 -4.74 3.49
N VAL A 110 10.63 -5.32 2.31
CA VAL A 110 11.60 -4.86 1.32
C VAL A 110 10.84 -4.42 0.08
N SER A 111 10.98 -3.14 -0.29
CA SER A 111 10.27 -2.54 -1.41
C SER A 111 11.18 -2.31 -2.61
N SER A 112 10.67 -2.64 -3.81
CA SER A 112 11.37 -2.39 -5.08
C SER A 112 11.37 -0.93 -5.52
N THR A 113 10.54 -0.08 -4.89
CA THR A 113 10.40 1.34 -5.25
C THR A 113 11.47 2.22 -4.61
N LEU A 114 12.25 1.68 -3.71
CA LEU A 114 13.24 2.40 -2.94
C LEU A 114 14.67 2.03 -3.31
N PRO A 115 15.63 2.95 -3.11
CA PRO A 115 17.03 2.68 -3.32
C PRO A 115 17.51 1.48 -2.48
N GLU A 116 18.33 0.59 -3.04
CA GLU A 116 18.82 -0.64 -2.41
C GLU A 116 19.38 -0.43 -0.99
N LYS A 117 20.00 0.73 -0.73
CA LYS A 117 20.55 1.04 0.59
C LYS A 117 19.51 1.27 1.68
N ASN A 118 18.27 1.61 1.31
CA ASN A 118 17.20 1.99 2.24
C ASN A 118 15.84 1.41 1.79
N ASN A 119 15.81 0.21 1.23
CA ASN A 119 14.61 -0.42 0.71
C ASN A 119 13.90 -1.34 1.72
N ALA A 120 14.47 -1.50 2.91
CA ALA A 120 13.94 -2.36 3.96
C ALA A 120 13.40 -1.54 5.13
N TYR A 121 12.21 -1.90 5.58
CA TYR A 121 11.54 -1.31 6.74
C TYR A 121 11.25 -2.37 7.79
N ASN A 122 11.51 -2.01 9.03
CA ASN A 122 11.14 -2.82 10.18
C ASN A 122 9.97 -2.16 10.91
N TYR A 123 8.94 -2.95 11.13
CA TYR A 123 7.78 -2.57 11.92
C TYR A 123 7.72 -3.45 13.15
N TYR A 124 7.36 -2.86 14.26
CA TYR A 124 7.06 -3.63 15.45
C TYR A 124 5.82 -3.09 16.14
N SER A 125 5.10 -3.99 16.76
CA SER A 125 4.04 -3.61 17.68
C SER A 125 4.10 -4.47 18.94
N PHE A 126 3.67 -3.86 20.01
CA PHE A 126 3.48 -4.48 21.29
C PHE A 126 2.15 -4.02 21.87
N SER A 127 1.36 -4.94 22.36
CA SER A 127 0.19 -4.62 23.15
C SER A 127 0.11 -5.53 24.37
N ASN A 128 -0.37 -4.99 25.47
CA ASN A 128 -0.76 -5.78 26.59
C ASN A 128 -2.14 -5.36 27.11
N SER A 129 -2.84 -6.27 27.74
CA SER A 129 -4.10 -5.97 28.41
C SER A 129 -4.26 -6.79 29.66
N LEU A 130 -4.78 -6.15 30.70
CA LEU A 130 -5.08 -6.75 31.99
C LEU A 130 -6.59 -6.64 32.25
N VAL A 131 -7.24 -7.80 32.42
CA VAL A 131 -8.63 -7.90 32.89
C VAL A 131 -8.60 -7.93 34.41
N PHE A 132 -8.59 -6.76 35.02
CA PHE A 132 -8.44 -6.64 36.47
C PHE A 132 -9.66 -7.15 37.25
N SER A 133 -10.84 -7.20 36.61
CA SER A 133 -12.04 -7.78 37.20
C SER A 133 -11.93 -9.29 37.49
N GLU A 134 -11.00 -9.99 36.83
CA GLU A 134 -10.71 -11.39 37.14
C GLU A 134 -9.80 -11.55 38.37
N LEU A 135 -9.12 -10.48 38.78
CA LEU A 135 -8.20 -10.49 39.93
C LEU A 135 -8.85 -9.89 41.20
N VAL A 136 -9.71 -8.90 41.01
CA VAL A 136 -10.30 -8.11 42.10
C VAL A 136 -11.79 -7.94 41.88
N SER A 137 -12.61 -8.38 42.84
CA SER A 137 -14.06 -8.11 42.83
C SER A 137 -14.35 -6.70 43.33
N ILE A 138 -14.79 -5.83 42.44
CA ILE A 138 -15.18 -4.44 42.76
C ILE A 138 -16.69 -4.34 42.69
N PRO A 139 -17.38 -3.92 43.79
CA PRO A 139 -18.82 -3.71 43.76
C PRO A 139 -19.23 -2.81 42.61
N PHE A 140 -20.27 -3.17 41.88
CA PHE A 140 -20.83 -2.46 40.72
C PHE A 140 -20.01 -2.54 39.41
N VAL A 141 -18.84 -3.23 39.39
CA VAL A 141 -18.04 -3.46 38.19
C VAL A 141 -18.14 -4.94 37.81
N SER A 142 -18.89 -5.25 36.79
CA SER A 142 -19.02 -6.63 36.27
C SER A 142 -17.88 -7.03 35.35
N PHE A 143 -17.21 -6.05 34.68
CA PHE A 143 -16.06 -6.26 33.82
C PHE A 143 -15.17 -5.02 33.80
N GLY A 144 -13.86 -5.22 33.99
CA GLY A 144 -12.87 -4.15 33.95
C GLY A 144 -11.59 -4.61 33.26
N LYS A 145 -11.17 -3.87 32.23
CA LYS A 145 -9.98 -4.15 31.43
C LYS A 145 -9.18 -2.89 31.17
N VAL A 146 -7.88 -2.97 31.36
CA VAL A 146 -6.92 -1.91 30.95
C VAL A 146 -6.09 -2.44 29.80
N ARG A 147 -5.85 -1.60 28.79
CA ARG A 147 -5.04 -1.94 27.62
C ARG A 147 -4.01 -0.86 27.36
N PHE A 148 -2.79 -1.29 27.08
CA PHE A 148 -1.70 -0.46 26.57
C PHE A 148 -1.23 -1.03 25.24
N SER A 149 -0.94 -0.18 24.26
CA SER A 149 -0.36 -0.59 22.99
C SER A 149 0.59 0.46 22.44
N ARG A 150 1.64 -0.03 21.79
CA ARG A 150 2.61 0.79 21.05
C ARG A 150 2.91 0.10 19.71
N ALA A 151 2.91 0.87 18.63
CA ALA A 151 3.28 0.39 17.32
C ALA A 151 4.16 1.43 16.61
N GLN A 152 5.07 0.93 15.80
CA GLN A 152 5.83 1.73 14.84
C GLN A 152 5.41 1.29 13.44
N VAL A 153 5.01 2.24 12.63
CA VAL A 153 4.62 2.03 11.23
C VAL A 153 5.47 2.92 10.32
N GLY A 154 5.68 2.48 9.10
CA GLY A 154 6.29 3.26 8.04
C GLY A 154 5.38 3.23 6.81
N SER A 155 5.61 4.11 5.88
CA SER A 155 4.95 4.09 4.57
C SER A 155 5.99 4.10 3.47
N ASP A 156 5.67 3.42 2.39
CA ASP A 156 6.43 3.42 1.16
C ASP A 156 5.97 4.57 0.24
N THR A 157 6.73 4.88 -0.78
CA THR A 157 6.44 5.91 -1.78
C THR A 157 6.04 5.28 -3.11
N ASP A 158 5.50 6.09 -4.01
CA ASP A 158 5.16 5.65 -5.36
C ASP A 158 6.40 5.28 -6.19
N PRO A 159 6.28 4.36 -7.16
CA PRO A 159 7.37 3.99 -8.04
C PRO A 159 8.00 5.22 -8.69
N TYR A 160 9.33 5.21 -8.78
CA TYR A 160 10.13 6.27 -9.41
C TYR A 160 10.08 7.65 -8.73
N SER A 161 9.49 7.76 -7.56
CA SER A 161 9.40 9.03 -6.81
C SER A 161 10.71 9.46 -6.17
N VAL A 162 11.68 8.56 -6.03
CA VAL A 162 12.98 8.81 -5.39
C VAL A 162 14.13 9.04 -6.38
N GLY A 163 13.85 9.06 -7.69
CA GLY A 163 14.82 9.38 -8.73
C GLY A 163 14.88 10.90 -8.99
N LEU A 164 16.08 11.46 -9.18
CA LEU A 164 16.25 12.79 -9.74
C LEU A 164 15.84 12.75 -11.22
N THR A 165 14.67 13.29 -11.55
CA THR A 165 14.25 13.49 -12.94
C THR A 165 14.67 14.87 -13.39
N TYR A 166 15.51 14.95 -14.42
CA TYR A 166 15.80 16.20 -15.13
C TYR A 166 14.89 16.26 -16.36
N SER A 167 14.05 17.28 -16.44
CA SER A 167 13.38 17.60 -17.69
C SER A 167 14.34 18.40 -18.57
N VAL A 168 14.68 17.87 -19.73
CA VAL A 168 15.39 18.63 -20.75
C VAL A 168 14.38 19.55 -21.41
N GLY A 169 14.45 20.85 -21.09
CA GLY A 169 13.68 21.87 -21.76
C GLY A 169 14.11 21.98 -23.25
N THR A 170 13.17 22.34 -24.12
CA THR A 170 13.49 22.65 -25.51
C THR A 170 14.60 23.72 -25.57
N PRO A 171 15.67 23.52 -26.37
CA PRO A 171 16.72 24.51 -26.50
C PRO A 171 16.11 25.84 -26.97
N TYR A 172 16.39 26.91 -26.24
CA TYR A 172 16.10 28.27 -26.71
C TYR A 172 17.01 28.59 -27.91
N GLY A 173 16.43 28.85 -29.09
CA GLY A 173 17.12 29.40 -30.22
C GLY A 173 17.49 28.42 -31.32
N SER A 174 16.55 28.16 -32.20
CA SER A 174 16.82 27.94 -33.61
C SER A 174 15.91 28.89 -34.38
N SER A 175 16.47 30.07 -34.68
CA SER A 175 16.00 30.92 -35.77
C SER A 175 16.46 30.35 -37.10
#